data_a5d00d0f623172378b4c92ae14e1abb3
#
_entry.id   a5d00d0f623172378b4c92ae14e1abb3
#
_cell.length_a   1.000
_cell.length_b   1.000
_cell.length_c   1.000
_cell.angle_alpha   90.00
_cell.angle_beta   90.00
_cell.angle_gamma   90.00
#
_symmetry.space_group_name_H-M   'P 1'
#
loop_
_entity.id
_entity.type
_entity.pdbx_description
1 polymer ?
#
loop_
_entity_poly.entity_id
_entity_poly.type
_entity_poly.pdbx_seq_one_letter_code
_entity_poly.pdbx_strand_id
1 'polypeptide(L)'
;MRHSYKWSITTQFCVVIIGLVTGTVLLCWFLNTTFLEGYYSSMKMDQLVGGYDAIDQAVKEERLRSSEFGVELDRLCANGNIELLIIDSDGAVVRSSSNDALNLINRFLDVIFGASADKGRKEVASTDNYSVLQVTDRRIASEYLVLWGTLADGNLIMMRTALEGIRASVD
;
A
#
# COMPACT_ATOMS: atom_id res chain seq x y z
N MET A 1 33.55 -40.25 -34.96
CA MET A 1 33.27 -39.28 -36.04
C MET A 1 32.43 -38.13 -35.50
N ARG A 2 33.01 -36.95 -35.35
CA ARG A 2 32.30 -35.75 -34.89
C ARG A 2 31.65 -35.10 -36.10
N HIS A 3 30.37 -35.28 -36.32
CA HIS A 3 29.59 -34.51 -37.30
C HIS A 3 29.53 -33.04 -36.79
N SER A 4 30.39 -32.17 -37.32
CA SER A 4 30.27 -30.74 -37.15
C SER A 4 29.11 -30.27 -38.04
N TYR A 5 27.93 -30.10 -37.45
CA TYR A 5 26.77 -29.52 -38.11
C TYR A 5 27.08 -28.04 -38.42
N LYS A 6 27.49 -27.75 -39.65
CA LYS A 6 27.70 -26.38 -40.10
C LYS A 6 26.35 -25.75 -40.39
N TRP A 7 25.80 -25.00 -39.44
CA TRP A 7 24.56 -24.21 -39.62
C TRP A 7 24.80 -23.19 -40.73
N SER A 8 23.82 -23.02 -41.62
CA SER A 8 23.82 -21.95 -42.61
C SER A 8 23.93 -20.60 -41.90
N ILE A 9 24.63 -19.63 -42.49
CA ILE A 9 24.79 -18.27 -41.95
C ILE A 9 23.42 -17.65 -41.61
N THR A 10 22.43 -17.89 -42.49
CA THR A 10 21.04 -17.44 -42.27
C THR A 10 20.41 -18.03 -41.00
N THR A 11 20.65 -19.34 -40.77
CA THR A 11 20.14 -20.01 -39.56
C THR A 11 20.79 -19.47 -38.28
N GLN A 12 22.08 -19.21 -38.32
CA GLN A 12 22.82 -18.62 -37.21
C GLN A 12 22.28 -17.23 -36.89
N PHE A 13 21.99 -16.41 -37.91
CA PHE A 13 21.45 -15.07 -37.75
C PHE A 13 20.03 -15.10 -37.16
N CYS A 14 19.17 -16.00 -37.65
CA CYS A 14 17.81 -16.19 -37.09
C CYS A 14 17.86 -16.62 -35.63
N VAL A 15 18.74 -17.56 -35.26
CA VAL A 15 18.86 -18.03 -33.86
C VAL A 15 19.32 -16.90 -32.93
N VAL A 16 20.28 -16.08 -33.38
CA VAL A 16 20.75 -14.93 -32.61
C VAL A 16 19.62 -13.90 -32.39
N ILE A 17 18.85 -13.57 -33.44
CA ILE A 17 17.75 -12.64 -33.33
C ILE A 17 16.66 -13.18 -32.39
N ILE A 18 16.24 -14.43 -32.56
CA ILE A 18 15.26 -15.07 -31.70
C ILE A 18 15.74 -15.10 -30.25
N GLY A 19 17.00 -15.44 -30.01
CA GLY A 19 17.61 -15.46 -28.69
C GLY A 19 17.63 -14.07 -28.04
N LEU A 20 17.94 -13.04 -28.81
CA LEU A 20 17.94 -11.65 -28.32
C LEU A 20 16.54 -11.17 -27.98
N VAL A 21 15.56 -11.40 -28.84
CA VAL A 21 14.16 -11.02 -28.57
C VAL A 21 13.62 -11.77 -27.35
N THR A 22 13.82 -13.08 -27.29
CA THR A 22 13.37 -13.91 -26.16
C THR A 22 14.04 -13.45 -24.86
N GLY A 23 15.36 -13.19 -24.89
CA GLY A 23 16.10 -12.68 -23.75
C GLY A 23 15.58 -11.32 -23.26
N THR A 24 15.26 -10.42 -24.17
CA THR A 24 14.68 -9.10 -23.83
C THR A 24 13.32 -9.25 -23.18
N VAL A 25 12.43 -10.09 -23.72
CA VAL A 25 11.09 -10.33 -23.14
C VAL A 25 11.20 -10.94 -21.75
N LEU A 26 12.06 -11.95 -21.56
CA LEU A 26 12.28 -12.57 -20.25
C LEU A 26 12.87 -11.58 -19.24
N LEU A 27 13.81 -10.73 -19.66
CA LEU A 27 14.37 -9.68 -18.82
C LEU A 27 13.31 -8.66 -18.40
N CYS A 28 12.51 -8.17 -19.33
CA CYS A 28 11.40 -7.26 -19.02
C CYS A 28 10.39 -7.88 -18.06
N TRP A 29 10.02 -9.14 -18.28
CA TRP A 29 9.12 -9.87 -17.39
C TRP A 29 9.72 -10.01 -15.98
N PHE A 30 10.99 -10.39 -15.87
CA PHE A 30 11.70 -10.51 -14.60
C PHE A 30 11.78 -9.19 -13.85
N LEU A 31 12.15 -8.10 -14.53
CA LEU A 31 12.19 -6.76 -13.95
C LEU A 31 10.81 -6.32 -13.45
N ASN A 32 9.77 -6.50 -14.26
CA ASN A 32 8.40 -6.16 -13.88
C ASN A 32 7.97 -6.93 -12.63
N THR A 33 8.16 -8.25 -12.61
CA THR A 33 7.69 -9.09 -11.50
C THR A 33 8.46 -8.81 -10.20
N THR A 34 9.77 -8.48 -10.29
CA THR A 34 10.61 -8.34 -9.10
C THR A 34 10.56 -6.92 -8.51
N PHE A 35 10.52 -5.90 -9.37
CA PHE A 35 10.65 -4.50 -8.90
C PHE A 35 9.32 -3.79 -8.73
N LEU A 36 8.29 -4.16 -9.48
CA LEU A 36 7.03 -3.42 -9.48
C LEU A 36 6.29 -3.53 -8.14
N GLU A 37 6.29 -4.71 -7.52
CA GLU A 37 5.63 -4.94 -6.23
C GLU A 37 6.28 -4.13 -5.10
N GLY A 38 7.61 -4.15 -5.03
CA GLY A 38 8.35 -3.38 -4.02
C GLY A 38 8.20 -1.87 -4.21
N TYR A 39 8.26 -1.39 -5.45
CA TYR A 39 8.07 0.04 -5.76
C TYR A 39 6.66 0.51 -5.40
N TYR A 40 5.63 -0.27 -5.75
CA TYR A 40 4.24 0.09 -5.43
C TYR A 40 3.96 0.10 -3.93
N SER A 41 4.48 -0.88 -3.19
CA SER A 41 4.37 -0.92 -1.73
C SER A 41 5.05 0.29 -1.09
N SER A 42 6.26 0.65 -1.55
CA SER A 42 6.98 1.83 -1.07
C SER A 42 6.19 3.13 -1.34
N MET A 43 5.68 3.29 -2.57
CA MET A 43 4.87 4.46 -2.93
C MET A 43 3.60 4.58 -2.07
N LYS A 44 2.92 3.47 -1.79
CA LYS A 44 1.74 3.46 -0.92
C LYS A 44 2.08 3.78 0.53
N MET A 45 3.22 3.30 1.00
CA MET A 45 3.73 3.64 2.32
C MET A 45 4.04 5.13 2.43
N ASP A 46 4.73 5.71 1.44
CA ASP A 46 5.03 7.15 1.41
C ASP A 46 3.75 8.00 1.38
N GLN A 47 2.70 7.54 0.69
CA GLN A 47 1.39 8.19 0.69
C GLN A 47 0.73 8.16 2.07
N LEU A 48 0.79 7.03 2.80
CA LEU A 48 0.24 6.93 4.14
C LEU A 48 1.00 7.82 5.13
N VAL A 49 2.33 7.76 5.11
CA VAL A 49 3.18 8.57 5.99
C VAL A 49 3.01 10.06 5.69
N GLY A 50 3.05 10.45 4.42
CA GLY A 50 2.81 11.84 4.01
C GLY A 50 1.41 12.33 4.38
N GLY A 51 0.41 11.45 4.33
CA GLY A 51 -0.94 11.74 4.80
C GLY A 51 -0.99 11.95 6.32
N TYR A 52 -0.33 11.10 7.08
CA TYR A 52 -0.20 11.26 8.53
C TYR A 52 0.47 12.58 8.88
N ASP A 53 1.60 12.91 8.27
CA ASP A 53 2.33 14.14 8.53
C ASP A 53 1.50 15.40 8.21
N ALA A 54 0.75 15.38 7.10
CA ALA A 54 -0.14 16.49 6.74
C ALA A 54 -1.27 16.68 7.76
N ILE A 55 -1.84 15.58 8.27
CA ILE A 55 -2.91 15.61 9.28
C ILE A 55 -2.34 16.08 10.63
N ASP A 56 -1.20 15.57 11.05
CA ASP A 56 -0.54 15.95 12.30
C ASP A 56 -0.15 17.44 12.29
N GLN A 57 0.32 17.94 11.14
CA GLN A 57 0.57 19.36 10.95
C GLN A 57 -0.71 20.20 11.05
N ALA A 58 -1.81 19.75 10.43
CA ALA A 58 -3.08 20.45 10.52
C ALA A 58 -3.66 20.46 11.94
N VAL A 59 -3.38 19.42 12.74
CA VAL A 59 -3.72 19.38 14.16
C VAL A 59 -2.91 20.44 14.93
N LYS A 60 -1.60 20.52 14.72
CA LYS A 60 -0.71 21.53 15.35
C LYS A 60 -1.13 22.96 15.01
N GLU A 61 -1.69 23.16 13.82
CA GLU A 61 -2.20 24.46 13.34
C GLU A 61 -3.68 24.69 13.68
N GLU A 62 -4.31 23.82 14.46
CA GLU A 62 -5.72 23.86 14.84
C GLU A 62 -6.70 23.89 13.64
N ARG A 63 -6.26 23.41 12.47
CA ARG A 63 -7.04 23.41 11.20
C ARG A 63 -7.83 22.13 10.94
N LEU A 64 -7.70 21.10 11.78
CA LEU A 64 -8.31 19.77 11.55
C LEU A 64 -9.82 19.84 11.33
N ARG A 65 -10.51 20.80 12.00
CA ARG A 65 -11.96 20.98 11.91
C ARG A 65 -12.39 22.01 10.86
N SER A 66 -11.46 22.65 10.15
CA SER A 66 -11.79 23.60 9.11
C SER A 66 -12.41 22.92 7.89
N SER A 67 -13.31 23.61 7.19
CA SER A 67 -13.93 23.12 5.97
C SER A 67 -12.90 23.01 4.82
N GLU A 68 -11.89 23.89 4.81
CA GLU A 68 -10.82 23.90 3.82
C GLU A 68 -9.96 22.66 3.94
N PHE A 69 -9.51 22.33 5.14
CA PHE A 69 -8.75 21.11 5.38
C PHE A 69 -9.61 19.85 5.15
N GLY A 70 -10.93 19.92 5.37
CA GLY A 70 -11.83 18.83 5.02
C GLY A 70 -11.76 18.44 3.54
N VAL A 71 -11.76 19.43 2.65
CA VAL A 71 -11.64 19.19 1.19
C VAL A 71 -10.25 18.63 0.82
N GLU A 72 -9.19 19.12 1.47
CA GLU A 72 -7.84 18.62 1.27
C GLU A 72 -7.73 17.14 1.70
N LEU A 73 -8.31 16.82 2.85
CA LEU A 73 -8.35 15.47 3.39
C LEU A 73 -9.14 14.51 2.48
N ASP A 74 -10.30 14.94 1.97
CA ASP A 74 -11.10 14.14 1.04
C ASP A 74 -10.33 13.84 -0.25
N ARG A 75 -9.57 14.80 -0.77
CA ARG A 75 -8.69 14.59 -1.93
C ARG A 75 -7.57 13.60 -1.62
N LEU A 76 -6.93 13.72 -0.46
CA LEU A 76 -5.88 12.82 -0.03
C LEU A 76 -6.41 11.39 0.04
N CYS A 77 -7.57 11.21 0.68
CA CYS A 77 -8.23 9.90 0.79
C CYS A 77 -8.62 9.34 -0.58
N ALA A 78 -9.22 10.16 -1.46
CA ALA A 78 -9.65 9.73 -2.78
C ALA A 78 -8.47 9.36 -3.68
N ASN A 79 -7.43 10.20 -3.75
CA ASN A 79 -6.26 9.98 -4.61
C ASN A 79 -5.42 8.78 -4.17
N GLY A 80 -5.29 8.58 -2.86
CA GLY A 80 -4.53 7.47 -2.28
C GLY A 80 -5.32 6.17 -2.16
N ASN A 81 -6.64 6.21 -2.40
CA ASN A 81 -7.57 5.15 -1.99
C ASN A 81 -7.36 4.77 -0.52
N ILE A 82 -7.35 5.81 0.33
CA ILE A 82 -7.06 5.69 1.76
C ILE A 82 -8.37 5.75 2.53
N GLU A 83 -8.62 4.75 3.35
CA GLU A 83 -9.62 4.79 4.40
C GLU A 83 -9.00 5.43 5.64
N LEU A 84 -9.64 6.45 6.18
CA LEU A 84 -9.17 7.23 7.32
C LEU A 84 -10.19 7.23 8.46
N LEU A 85 -9.70 7.13 9.68
CA LEU A 85 -10.46 7.30 10.91
C LEU A 85 -9.61 8.06 11.93
N ILE A 86 -10.18 9.12 12.52
CA ILE A 86 -9.60 9.84 13.65
C ILE A 86 -10.61 9.79 14.78
N ILE A 87 -10.17 9.33 15.95
CA ILE A 87 -10.98 9.24 17.18
C ILE A 87 -10.29 9.99 18.31
N ASP A 88 -11.09 10.62 19.16
CA ASP A 88 -10.57 11.29 20.35
C ASP A 88 -10.34 10.32 21.53
N SER A 89 -9.85 10.85 22.64
CA SER A 89 -9.61 10.08 23.86
C SER A 89 -10.85 9.44 24.46
N ASP A 90 -12.03 9.96 24.15
CA ASP A 90 -13.32 9.47 24.65
C ASP A 90 -13.92 8.41 23.70
N GLY A 91 -13.23 8.13 22.57
CA GLY A 91 -13.67 7.18 21.56
C GLY A 91 -14.68 7.76 20.56
N ALA A 92 -14.91 9.08 20.57
CA ALA A 92 -15.79 9.72 19.61
C ALA A 92 -15.06 9.96 18.29
N VAL A 93 -15.79 9.79 17.18
CA VAL A 93 -15.23 9.99 15.82
C VAL A 93 -15.10 11.48 15.55
N VAL A 94 -13.87 11.94 15.39
CA VAL A 94 -13.54 13.32 14.99
C VAL A 94 -13.66 13.48 13.47
N ARG A 95 -13.11 12.52 12.71
CA ARG A 95 -13.17 12.49 11.25
C ARG A 95 -13.17 11.04 10.74
N SER A 96 -13.87 10.81 9.64
CA SER A 96 -13.89 9.53 8.93
C SER A 96 -14.01 9.78 7.43
N SER A 97 -13.29 9.02 6.63
CA SER A 97 -13.44 9.00 5.16
C SER A 97 -14.68 8.23 4.70
N SER A 98 -15.31 7.48 5.59
CA SER A 98 -16.49 6.67 5.32
C SER A 98 -17.71 7.20 6.07
N ASN A 99 -18.87 7.15 5.44
CA ASN A 99 -20.15 7.43 6.10
C ASN A 99 -20.52 6.36 7.14
N ASP A 100 -19.95 5.16 7.05
CA ASP A 100 -20.12 4.07 8.01
C ASP A 100 -18.87 3.95 8.91
N ALA A 101 -18.71 4.92 9.80
CA ALA A 101 -17.58 4.98 10.73
C ALA A 101 -17.54 3.77 11.68
N LEU A 102 -18.69 3.18 12.07
CA LEU A 102 -18.73 2.02 12.96
C LEU A 102 -18.12 0.77 12.30
N ASN A 103 -18.41 0.55 11.02
CA ASN A 103 -17.83 -0.54 10.27
C ASN A 103 -16.30 -0.36 10.13
N LEU A 104 -15.87 0.88 9.92
CA LEU A 104 -14.45 1.21 9.83
C LEU A 104 -13.75 0.98 11.18
N ILE A 105 -14.33 1.40 12.30
CA ILE A 105 -13.83 1.13 13.66
C ILE A 105 -13.67 -0.39 13.88
N ASN A 106 -14.69 -1.18 13.58
CA ASN A 106 -14.63 -2.63 13.77
C ASN A 106 -13.52 -3.28 12.93
N ARG A 107 -13.32 -2.83 11.69
CA ARG A 107 -12.22 -3.30 10.84
C ARG A 107 -10.86 -2.94 11.42
N PHE A 108 -10.68 -1.74 11.93
CA PHE A 108 -9.43 -1.33 12.55
C PHE A 108 -9.16 -2.07 13.85
N LEU A 109 -10.17 -2.26 14.69
CA LEU A 109 -10.04 -3.04 15.93
C LEU A 109 -9.68 -4.50 15.63
N ASP A 110 -10.27 -5.10 14.59
CA ASP A 110 -9.94 -6.46 14.16
C ASP A 110 -8.48 -6.55 13.65
N VAL A 111 -8.01 -5.52 12.98
CA VAL A 111 -6.62 -5.43 12.53
C VAL A 111 -5.66 -5.25 13.71
N ILE A 112 -5.97 -4.42 14.71
CA ILE A 112 -5.05 -4.10 15.81
C ILE A 112 -5.10 -5.16 16.91
N PHE A 113 -6.30 -5.64 17.27
CA PHE A 113 -6.54 -6.50 18.44
C PHE A 113 -7.14 -7.87 18.09
N GLY A 114 -7.54 -8.12 16.85
CA GLY A 114 -8.22 -9.36 16.45
C GLY A 114 -7.35 -10.60 16.64
N ALA A 115 -7.98 -11.72 16.96
CA ALA A 115 -7.34 -13.02 17.12
C ALA A 115 -6.63 -13.53 15.85
N SER A 116 -6.95 -12.96 14.69
CA SER A 116 -6.26 -13.19 13.41
C SER A 116 -4.94 -12.42 13.29
N ALA A 117 -4.64 -11.57 14.27
CA ALA A 117 -3.53 -10.64 14.29
C ALA A 117 -2.15 -11.31 14.15
N ASP A 118 -2.01 -12.53 14.61
CA ASP A 118 -0.70 -13.21 14.74
C ASP A 118 -0.21 -13.89 13.44
N LYS A 119 -1.05 -14.05 12.42
CA LYS A 119 -0.74 -14.92 11.26
C LYS A 119 -0.79 -14.20 9.90
N GLY A 120 -0.29 -13.02 9.78
CA GLY A 120 -0.26 -12.30 8.50
C GLY A 120 0.05 -10.84 8.65
N ARG A 121 0.63 -10.46 9.79
CA ARG A 121 1.13 -9.12 10.04
C ARG A 121 2.63 -9.06 9.87
N LYS A 122 3.07 -8.03 9.18
CA LYS A 122 4.47 -7.66 9.11
C LYS A 122 4.56 -6.17 9.43
N GLU A 123 5.30 -5.81 10.47
CA GLU A 123 5.66 -4.44 10.72
C GLU A 123 6.63 -3.98 9.64
N VAL A 124 6.27 -2.92 8.94
CA VAL A 124 7.06 -2.36 7.83
C VAL A 124 7.83 -1.13 8.28
N ALA A 125 7.22 -0.32 9.12
CA ALA A 125 7.85 0.85 9.73
C ALA A 125 7.24 1.10 11.10
N SER A 126 8.04 1.63 12.03
CA SER A 126 7.62 2.04 13.36
C SER A 126 8.41 3.26 13.81
N THR A 127 7.71 4.22 14.42
CA THR A 127 8.26 5.41 15.04
C THR A 127 7.64 5.58 16.43
N ASP A 128 8.04 6.59 17.17
CA ASP A 128 7.45 6.87 18.48
C ASP A 128 5.97 7.27 18.40
N ASN A 129 5.53 7.80 17.25
CA ASN A 129 4.20 8.36 17.07
C ASN A 129 3.26 7.45 16.26
N TYR A 130 3.78 6.60 15.37
CA TYR A 130 2.97 5.71 14.54
C TYR A 130 3.68 4.42 14.19
N SER A 131 2.91 3.40 13.85
CA SER A 131 3.38 2.14 13.26
C SER A 131 2.64 1.84 11.97
N VAL A 132 3.36 1.28 11.00
CA VAL A 132 2.81 0.82 9.71
C VAL A 132 2.93 -0.69 9.65
N LEU A 133 1.79 -1.34 9.46
CA LEU A 133 1.65 -2.79 9.36
C LEU A 133 1.21 -3.18 7.94
N GLN A 134 1.84 -4.16 7.36
CA GLN A 134 1.31 -4.89 6.22
C GLN A 134 0.46 -6.05 6.73
N VAL A 135 -0.79 -6.10 6.30
CA VAL A 135 -1.79 -7.07 6.77
C VAL A 135 -2.40 -7.78 5.58
N THR A 136 -2.43 -9.11 5.64
CA THR A 136 -3.12 -9.94 4.63
C THR A 136 -4.49 -10.34 5.15
N ASP A 137 -5.56 -9.86 4.50
CA ASP A 137 -6.91 -10.34 4.75
C ASP A 137 -7.14 -11.66 4.00
N ARG A 138 -7.17 -12.76 4.75
CA ARG A 138 -7.33 -14.10 4.17
C ARG A 138 -8.71 -14.38 3.60
N ARG A 139 -9.73 -13.61 3.98
CA ARG A 139 -11.11 -13.81 3.51
C ARG A 139 -11.27 -13.39 2.06
N ILE A 140 -10.55 -12.33 1.68
CA ILE A 140 -10.61 -11.75 0.34
C ILE A 140 -9.28 -11.85 -0.41
N ALA A 141 -8.29 -12.53 0.19
CA ALA A 141 -6.93 -12.69 -0.34
C ALA A 141 -6.25 -11.35 -0.71
N SER A 142 -6.57 -10.28 0.03
CA SER A 142 -6.10 -8.93 -0.24
C SER A 142 -5.08 -8.48 0.78
N GLU A 143 -4.07 -7.73 0.33
CA GLU A 143 -3.05 -7.13 1.18
C GLU A 143 -3.31 -5.64 1.38
N TYR A 144 -3.10 -5.18 2.61
CA TYR A 144 -3.31 -3.79 3.01
C TYR A 144 -2.10 -3.27 3.77
N LEU A 145 -1.82 -1.98 3.59
CA LEU A 145 -1.01 -1.23 4.54
C LEU A 145 -1.95 -0.51 5.51
N VAL A 146 -1.67 -0.64 6.79
CA VAL A 146 -2.41 0.00 7.87
C VAL A 146 -1.42 0.81 8.69
N LEU A 147 -1.60 2.13 8.72
CA LEU A 147 -0.92 3.03 9.63
C LEU A 147 -1.84 3.32 10.80
N TRP A 148 -1.34 3.19 12.00
CA TRP A 148 -2.02 3.63 13.22
C TRP A 148 -1.05 4.40 14.11
N GLY A 149 -1.54 5.40 14.81
CA GLY A 149 -0.68 6.24 15.62
C GLY A 149 -1.46 7.27 16.42
N THR A 150 -0.71 8.17 17.04
CA THR A 150 -1.24 9.27 17.85
C THR A 150 -0.85 10.60 17.22
N LEU A 151 -1.81 11.52 17.12
CA LEU A 151 -1.60 12.89 16.65
C LEU A 151 -1.12 13.79 17.77
N ALA A 152 -0.64 14.99 17.44
CA ALA A 152 -0.08 15.95 18.39
C ALA A 152 -1.07 16.39 19.49
N ASP A 153 -2.37 16.29 19.26
CA ASP A 153 -3.42 16.59 20.25
C ASP A 153 -3.85 15.37 21.09
N GLY A 154 -3.20 14.23 20.92
CA GLY A 154 -3.50 12.98 21.61
C GLY A 154 -4.60 12.14 20.96
N ASN A 155 -5.22 12.58 19.86
CA ASN A 155 -6.19 11.80 19.10
C ASN A 155 -5.50 10.60 18.45
N LEU A 156 -6.24 9.47 18.36
CA LEU A 156 -5.78 8.31 17.62
C LEU A 156 -6.15 8.45 16.14
N ILE A 157 -5.19 8.15 15.28
CA ILE A 157 -5.40 8.11 13.84
C ILE A 157 -5.17 6.69 13.32
N MET A 158 -6.02 6.29 12.39
CA MET A 158 -5.90 5.03 11.65
C MET A 158 -6.13 5.30 10.17
N MET A 159 -5.20 4.83 9.34
CA MET A 159 -5.25 4.96 7.88
C MET A 159 -5.00 3.60 7.26
N ARG A 160 -5.75 3.28 6.21
CA ARG A 160 -5.60 2.01 5.51
C ARG A 160 -5.66 2.23 4.00
N THR A 161 -4.78 1.55 3.26
CA THR A 161 -4.83 1.49 1.81
C THR A 161 -4.58 0.06 1.32
N ALA A 162 -5.26 -0.33 0.25
CA ALA A 162 -5.04 -1.62 -0.38
C ALA A 162 -3.73 -1.63 -1.18
N LEU A 163 -2.96 -2.72 -1.08
CA LEU A 163 -1.80 -2.99 -1.92
C LEU A 163 -2.17 -3.63 -3.26
N GLU A 164 -3.44 -4.01 -3.42
CA GLU A 164 -3.92 -4.66 -4.63
C GLU A 164 -4.13 -3.66 -5.77
N GLY A 165 -3.32 -3.77 -6.78
CA GLY A 165 -3.47 -3.11 -8.06
C GLY A 165 -2.90 -3.94 -9.21
N ILE A 166 -2.11 -4.98 -8.93
CA ILE A 166 -1.32 -5.66 -9.97
C ILE A 166 -1.73 -7.13 -10.16
N ARG A 167 -2.21 -7.82 -9.13
CA ARG A 167 -2.61 -9.23 -9.26
C ARG A 167 -3.95 -9.45 -9.96
N ALA A 168 -4.87 -8.48 -9.93
CA ALA A 168 -6.18 -8.59 -10.57
C ALA A 168 -6.18 -8.33 -12.09
N SER A 169 -5.03 -7.99 -12.68
CA SER A 169 -4.91 -7.72 -14.14
C SER A 169 -4.21 -8.83 -14.91
N VAL A 170 -3.91 -9.97 -14.31
CA VAL A 170 -3.14 -11.08 -14.92
C VAL A 170 -3.94 -12.39 -15.03
N ASP A 171 -5.22 -12.41 -14.63
CA ASP A 171 -6.11 -13.54 -14.89
C ASP A 171 -7.02 -13.30 -16.09
#